data_b660aaf48ca0b82974b9a091cf3032f4
#
_entry.id   b660aaf48ca0b82974b9a091cf3032f4
#
_cell.length_a   1.000
_cell.length_b   1.000
_cell.length_c   1.000
_cell.angle_alpha   90.00
_cell.angle_beta   90.00
_cell.angle_gamma   90.00
#
_symmetry.space_group_name_H-M   'P 1'
#
loop_
_entity.id
_entity.type
_entity.pdbx_description
1 polymer ?
#
loop_
_entity_poly.entity_id
_entity_poly.type
_entity_poly.pdbx_seq_one_letter_code
_entity_poly.pdbx_strand_id
1 'polypeptide(L)'
;MTNEESATPKISVLMTCYNAASTIEESVRSVIAQTFTNWELVLVDDLSDDDSMDLIEKLGDTRIKIKKLPTRHRRTKALNQGFRLCLGEYIAVLDADDIAHPTRFEKQVRLLDTEPSLVGVGTWFTNIDEHGRELSRCEFSSGPTAIKRSLASNSRLVHSSMMYRRESAEVFHGYDEKFDYAQDFALWLSLSRLGELSVIPEQLTKLRRLTDSMTLGKDYSMSMVSDGYVLYRRAQGLEGLRVIDRLKGMRTIGLYGLLYAWRSLRAGNVVRAIGLVITNFWAIPLAVIELLRKSLKSFNSVK
;
A
#
# COMPACT_ATOMS: atom_id res chain seq x y z
N MET A 1 14.15 31.39 29.09
CA MET A 1 14.50 30.27 28.18
C MET A 1 13.57 29.13 28.59
N THR A 2 12.43 29.05 28.00
CA THR A 2 11.48 27.94 28.21
C THR A 2 11.96 26.78 27.39
N ASN A 3 12.39 25.70 28.08
CA ASN A 3 12.58 24.38 27.47
C ASN A 3 11.23 23.95 26.89
N GLU A 4 10.97 24.22 25.62
CA GLU A 4 10.05 23.40 24.85
C GLU A 4 10.75 22.03 24.66
N GLU A 5 10.51 21.13 25.61
CA GLU A 5 10.68 19.70 25.33
C GLU A 5 9.83 19.44 24.08
N SER A 6 10.48 19.20 22.97
CA SER A 6 9.83 18.84 21.72
C SER A 6 9.02 17.58 21.99
N ALA A 7 7.74 17.77 22.24
CA ALA A 7 6.82 16.65 22.51
C ALA A 7 6.93 15.65 21.35
N THR A 8 7.16 14.38 21.67
CA THR A 8 7.22 13.31 20.67
C THR A 8 5.96 13.37 19.79
N PRO A 9 6.09 13.39 18.46
CA PRO A 9 4.93 13.46 17.59
C PRO A 9 4.04 12.23 17.80
N LYS A 10 2.73 12.42 17.75
CA LYS A 10 1.77 11.30 17.81
C LYS A 10 1.80 10.49 16.51
N ILE A 11 2.00 11.17 15.37
CA ILE A 11 2.03 10.57 14.03
C ILE A 11 3.38 10.88 13.36
N SER A 12 4.03 9.87 12.79
CA SER A 12 5.01 10.08 11.73
C SER A 12 4.35 9.78 10.39
N VAL A 13 4.29 10.79 9.52
CA VAL A 13 3.90 10.57 8.12
C VAL A 13 5.12 10.07 7.38
N LEU A 14 5.05 8.87 6.81
CA LEU A 14 6.13 8.26 6.03
C LEU A 14 5.86 8.43 4.55
N MET A 15 6.75 9.15 3.88
CA MET A 15 6.69 9.42 2.43
C MET A 15 8.04 9.11 1.79
N THR A 16 8.01 8.47 0.62
CA THR A 16 9.20 8.33 -0.24
C THR A 16 8.97 9.10 -1.53
N CYS A 17 10.03 9.73 -2.04
CA CYS A 17 10.02 10.50 -3.27
C CYS A 17 11.09 10.01 -4.23
N TYR A 18 10.77 9.99 -5.49
CA TYR A 18 11.72 9.92 -6.60
C TYR A 18 11.09 10.56 -7.84
N ASN A 19 11.65 11.71 -8.26
CA ASN A 19 11.20 12.46 -9.43
C ASN A 19 9.68 12.70 -9.44
N ALA A 20 9.19 13.39 -8.40
CA ALA A 20 7.77 13.67 -8.18
C ALA A 20 7.44 15.18 -8.17
N ALA A 21 8.25 16.03 -8.82
CA ALA A 21 8.08 17.47 -8.81
C ALA A 21 6.67 17.93 -9.23
N SER A 22 6.00 17.16 -10.11
CA SER A 22 4.65 17.48 -10.58
C SER A 22 3.53 17.26 -9.54
N THR A 23 3.78 16.52 -8.45
CA THR A 23 2.72 16.08 -7.52
C THR A 23 3.07 16.28 -6.06
N ILE A 24 4.35 16.23 -5.70
CA ILE A 24 4.80 16.18 -4.31
C ILE A 24 4.36 17.39 -3.48
N GLU A 25 4.33 18.59 -4.08
CA GLU A 25 3.91 19.80 -3.36
C GLU A 25 2.45 19.68 -2.91
N GLU A 26 1.54 19.23 -3.77
CA GLU A 26 0.13 19.01 -3.44
C GLU A 26 -0.02 17.94 -2.35
N SER A 27 0.74 16.84 -2.45
CA SER A 27 0.73 15.77 -1.47
C SER A 27 1.18 16.26 -0.09
N VAL A 28 2.29 16.99 0.00
CA VAL A 28 2.80 17.55 1.27
C VAL A 28 1.88 18.64 1.83
N ARG A 29 1.31 19.50 0.99
CA ARG A 29 0.30 20.48 1.43
C ARG A 29 -0.92 19.83 2.02
N SER A 30 -1.32 18.65 1.55
CA SER A 30 -2.43 17.88 2.14
C SER A 30 -2.11 17.35 3.54
N VAL A 31 -0.83 17.11 3.85
CA VAL A 31 -0.36 16.76 5.21
C VAL A 31 -0.35 18.01 6.09
N ILE A 32 0.14 19.14 5.60
CA ILE A 32 0.14 20.41 6.35
C ILE A 32 -1.29 20.85 6.71
N ALA A 33 -2.26 20.59 5.84
CA ALA A 33 -3.67 20.93 6.00
C ALA A 33 -4.45 19.98 6.93
N GLN A 34 -3.81 19.00 7.57
CA GLN A 34 -4.51 18.09 8.49
C GLN A 34 -5.03 18.81 9.74
N THR A 35 -6.26 18.50 10.15
CA THR A 35 -6.88 19.03 11.38
C THR A 35 -6.16 18.56 12.65
N PHE A 36 -5.59 17.36 12.62
CA PHE A 36 -4.74 16.84 13.68
C PHE A 36 -3.31 17.36 13.49
N THR A 37 -2.78 18.13 14.43
CA THR A 37 -1.55 18.93 14.26
C THR A 37 -0.30 18.30 14.86
N ASN A 38 -0.40 17.31 15.75
CA ASN A 38 0.76 16.65 16.38
C ASN A 38 1.33 15.54 15.49
N TRP A 39 2.00 15.94 14.41
CA TRP A 39 2.65 15.05 13.46
C TRP A 39 4.03 15.60 13.04
N GLU A 40 4.87 14.68 12.57
CA GLU A 40 6.05 14.95 11.75
C GLU A 40 5.87 14.31 10.37
N LEU A 41 6.52 14.86 9.35
CA LEU A 41 6.66 14.23 8.04
C LEU A 41 8.11 13.78 7.85
N VAL A 42 8.33 12.48 7.71
CA VAL A 42 9.61 11.89 7.33
C VAL A 42 9.57 11.59 5.83
N LEU A 43 10.17 12.48 5.05
CA LEU A 43 10.26 12.39 3.60
C LEU A 43 11.63 11.86 3.20
N VAL A 44 11.65 10.71 2.53
CA VAL A 44 12.89 10.10 2.02
C VAL A 44 12.98 10.32 0.53
N ASP A 45 13.98 11.09 0.13
CA ASP A 45 14.33 11.29 -1.28
C ASP A 45 15.27 10.18 -1.75
N ASP A 46 14.78 9.34 -2.65
CA ASP A 46 15.53 8.22 -3.23
C ASP A 46 16.35 8.65 -4.46
N LEU A 47 17.12 9.74 -4.29
CA LEU A 47 18.00 10.33 -5.31
C LEU A 47 17.22 10.93 -6.49
N SER A 48 16.31 11.87 -6.23
CA SER A 48 15.66 12.68 -7.29
C SER A 48 16.67 13.61 -7.97
N ASP A 49 16.49 13.80 -9.26
CA ASP A 49 17.26 14.71 -10.11
C ASP A 49 16.38 15.85 -10.70
N ASP A 50 15.13 15.95 -10.22
CA ASP A 50 14.18 17.03 -10.53
C ASP A 50 14.03 18.03 -9.36
N ASP A 51 13.13 19.01 -9.50
CA ASP A 51 12.89 20.07 -8.51
C ASP A 51 12.11 19.58 -7.26
N SER A 52 11.86 18.29 -7.09
CA SER A 52 11.02 17.76 -6.00
C SER A 52 11.43 18.28 -4.62
N MET A 53 12.71 18.24 -4.30
CA MET A 53 13.19 18.64 -2.97
C MET A 53 13.17 20.15 -2.78
N ASP A 54 13.51 20.92 -3.82
CA ASP A 54 13.47 22.39 -3.77
C ASP A 54 12.06 22.93 -3.52
N LEU A 55 11.04 22.27 -4.07
CA LEU A 55 9.64 22.60 -3.83
C LEU A 55 9.27 22.41 -2.36
N ILE A 56 9.73 21.34 -1.73
CA ILE A 56 9.40 21.02 -0.34
C ILE A 56 10.18 21.89 0.64
N GLU A 57 11.46 22.17 0.38
CA GLU A 57 12.28 23.07 1.21
C GLU A 57 11.68 24.48 1.26
N LYS A 58 11.09 24.96 0.16
CA LYS A 58 10.40 26.27 0.08
C LYS A 58 9.13 26.36 0.94
N LEU A 59 8.51 25.24 1.34
CA LEU A 59 7.33 25.27 2.22
C LEU A 59 7.66 25.74 3.63
N GLY A 60 8.90 25.56 4.10
CA GLY A 60 9.39 26.08 5.37
C GLY A 60 8.72 25.52 6.63
N ASP A 61 7.99 24.42 6.56
CA ASP A 61 7.35 23.78 7.74
C ASP A 61 8.37 22.95 8.51
N THR A 62 8.65 23.33 9.75
CA THR A 62 9.68 22.70 10.60
C THR A 62 9.37 21.25 11.01
N ARG A 63 8.14 20.81 10.83
CA ARG A 63 7.72 19.40 11.08
C ARG A 63 8.15 18.46 9.96
N ILE A 64 8.62 18.99 8.82
CA ILE A 64 9.08 18.19 7.68
C ILE A 64 10.57 17.88 7.84
N LYS A 65 10.90 16.60 7.86
CA LYS A 65 12.27 16.09 7.94
C LYS A 65 12.62 15.39 6.63
N ILE A 66 13.55 15.95 5.87
CA ILE A 66 13.98 15.40 4.59
C ILE A 66 15.24 14.55 4.79
N LYS A 67 15.21 13.32 4.30
CA LYS A 67 16.35 12.42 4.20
C LYS A 67 16.69 12.16 2.75
N LYS A 68 17.74 12.80 2.22
CA LYS A 68 18.28 12.51 0.89
C LYS A 68 19.18 11.26 0.96
N LEU A 69 18.93 10.28 0.09
CA LEU A 69 19.75 9.06 0.01
C LEU A 69 20.92 9.25 -0.95
N PRO A 70 22.12 8.72 -0.64
CA PRO A 70 23.30 8.92 -1.48
C PRO A 70 23.29 8.06 -2.76
N THR A 71 22.44 7.04 -2.82
CA THR A 71 22.29 6.13 -3.96
C THR A 71 20.83 5.71 -4.10
N ARG A 72 20.43 5.29 -5.28
CA ARG A 72 19.10 4.79 -5.55
C ARG A 72 18.86 3.45 -4.83
N HIS A 73 17.88 3.41 -3.93
CA HIS A 73 17.57 2.24 -3.10
C HIS A 73 16.32 1.48 -3.55
N ARG A 74 15.48 2.10 -4.35
CA ARG A 74 14.10 1.69 -4.67
C ARG A 74 13.16 1.77 -3.44
N ARG A 75 11.86 1.66 -3.73
CA ARG A 75 10.79 1.98 -2.78
C ARG A 75 10.89 1.30 -1.42
N THR A 76 11.03 -0.01 -1.38
CA THR A 76 10.98 -0.77 -0.11
C THR A 76 12.13 -0.41 0.82
N LYS A 77 13.34 -0.30 0.30
CA LYS A 77 14.50 0.11 1.10
C LYS A 77 14.41 1.58 1.52
N ALA A 78 13.94 2.46 0.64
CA ALA A 78 13.72 3.87 0.99
C ALA A 78 12.67 4.02 2.09
N LEU A 79 11.55 3.28 2.04
CA LEU A 79 10.56 3.21 3.12
C LEU A 79 11.18 2.77 4.44
N ASN A 80 12.03 1.75 4.44
CA ASN A 80 12.73 1.30 5.66
C ASN A 80 13.72 2.33 6.20
N GLN A 81 14.39 3.11 5.33
CA GLN A 81 15.24 4.22 5.78
C GLN A 81 14.41 5.29 6.51
N GLY A 82 13.23 5.63 5.96
CA GLY A 82 12.32 6.56 6.60
C GLY A 82 11.70 6.01 7.89
N PHE A 83 11.25 4.75 7.87
CA PHE A 83 10.65 4.09 9.04
C PHE A 83 11.54 4.15 10.28
N ARG A 84 12.86 3.95 10.12
CA ARG A 84 13.83 4.05 11.23
C ARG A 84 13.96 5.46 11.82
N LEU A 85 13.56 6.48 11.09
CA LEU A 85 13.61 7.88 11.54
C LEU A 85 12.28 8.36 12.15
N CYS A 86 11.22 7.57 12.00
CA CYS A 86 9.90 7.89 12.53
C CYS A 86 9.89 7.77 14.06
N LEU A 87 9.40 8.81 14.73
CA LEU A 87 9.31 8.88 16.19
C LEU A 87 7.87 8.72 16.70
N GLY A 88 6.88 8.91 15.84
CA GLY A 88 5.47 8.86 16.18
C GLY A 88 5.01 7.50 16.68
N GLU A 89 3.98 7.49 17.52
CA GLU A 89 3.30 6.27 17.97
C GLU A 89 2.63 5.56 16.79
N TYR A 90 2.09 6.35 15.86
CA TYR A 90 1.48 5.86 14.63
C TYR A 90 2.30 6.25 13.40
N ILE A 91 2.33 5.36 12.42
CA ILE A 91 2.86 5.64 11.10
C ILE A 91 1.68 5.83 10.14
N ALA A 92 1.53 7.04 9.60
CA ALA A 92 0.61 7.31 8.50
C ALA A 92 1.38 7.28 7.18
N VAL A 93 0.95 6.47 6.22
CA VAL A 93 1.62 6.43 4.93
C VAL A 93 0.92 7.35 3.94
N LEU A 94 1.71 8.05 3.13
CA LEU A 94 1.22 8.81 2.00
C LEU A 94 2.29 8.81 0.90
N ASP A 95 1.91 8.42 -0.31
CA ASP A 95 2.80 8.47 -1.47
C ASP A 95 2.91 9.90 -2.00
N ALA A 96 4.01 10.24 -2.67
CA ALA A 96 4.31 11.60 -3.13
C ALA A 96 3.39 12.11 -4.26
N ASP A 97 2.47 11.29 -4.74
CA ASP A 97 1.47 11.61 -5.77
C ASP A 97 0.02 11.57 -5.27
N ASP A 98 -0.20 11.19 -3.99
CA ASP A 98 -1.52 11.02 -3.40
C ASP A 98 -1.90 12.19 -2.47
N ILE A 99 -3.19 12.30 -2.14
CA ILE A 99 -3.71 13.41 -1.33
C ILE A 99 -4.49 12.86 -0.12
N ALA A 100 -4.17 13.36 1.08
CA ALA A 100 -4.90 13.08 2.29
C ALA A 100 -6.04 14.08 2.50
N HIS A 101 -7.25 13.61 2.82
CA HIS A 101 -8.35 14.49 3.24
C HIS A 101 -7.99 15.17 4.59
N PRO A 102 -8.35 16.43 4.82
CA PRO A 102 -7.95 17.18 6.03
C PRO A 102 -8.27 16.49 7.37
N THR A 103 -9.33 15.72 7.47
CA THR A 103 -9.73 15.01 8.70
C THR A 103 -9.23 13.58 8.79
N ARG A 104 -8.39 13.12 7.85
CA ARG A 104 -7.94 11.73 7.80
C ARG A 104 -7.20 11.33 9.06
N PHE A 105 -6.21 12.10 9.48
CA PHE A 105 -5.37 11.74 10.63
C PHE A 105 -6.16 11.74 11.94
N GLU A 106 -6.99 12.75 12.15
CA GLU A 106 -7.85 12.84 13.35
C GLU A 106 -8.73 11.60 13.50
N LYS A 107 -9.40 11.18 12.42
CA LYS A 107 -10.29 10.02 12.45
C LYS A 107 -9.55 8.70 12.67
N GLN A 108 -8.37 8.55 12.04
CA GLN A 108 -7.56 7.35 12.18
C GLN A 108 -6.95 7.24 13.58
N VAL A 109 -6.40 8.34 14.13
CA VAL A 109 -5.88 8.38 15.52
C VAL A 109 -6.99 8.05 16.50
N ARG A 110 -8.14 8.72 16.38
CA ARG A 110 -9.28 8.46 17.28
C ARG A 110 -9.66 6.98 17.31
N LEU A 111 -9.73 6.33 16.14
CA LEU A 111 -10.10 4.92 16.06
C LEU A 111 -9.03 4.02 16.68
N LEU A 112 -7.74 4.27 16.38
CA LEU A 112 -6.63 3.49 16.96
C LEU A 112 -6.52 3.69 18.48
N ASP A 113 -6.75 4.90 19.00
CA ASP A 113 -6.72 5.19 20.44
C ASP A 113 -7.88 4.50 21.19
N THR A 114 -9.06 4.36 20.56
CA THR A 114 -10.25 3.75 21.21
C THR A 114 -10.32 2.23 21.06
N GLU A 115 -9.61 1.65 20.08
CA GLU A 115 -9.66 0.22 19.77
C GLU A 115 -8.25 -0.42 19.84
N PRO A 116 -7.80 -0.84 21.02
CA PRO A 116 -6.45 -1.40 21.20
C PRO A 116 -6.18 -2.68 20.40
N SER A 117 -7.21 -3.43 20.01
CA SER A 117 -7.10 -4.61 19.18
C SER A 117 -6.65 -4.29 17.73
N LEU A 118 -6.87 -3.04 17.28
CA LEU A 118 -6.48 -2.60 15.97
C LEU A 118 -4.99 -2.26 15.93
N VAL A 119 -4.26 -2.92 15.05
CA VAL A 119 -2.85 -2.63 14.73
C VAL A 119 -2.70 -1.70 13.53
N GLY A 120 -3.77 -1.49 12.77
CA GLY A 120 -3.78 -0.56 11.66
C GLY A 120 -5.18 -0.31 11.10
N VAL A 121 -5.35 0.88 10.51
CA VAL A 121 -6.62 1.34 9.95
C VAL A 121 -6.39 2.06 8.62
N GLY A 122 -7.11 1.63 7.59
CA GLY A 122 -7.17 2.29 6.29
C GLY A 122 -8.41 3.18 6.15
N THR A 123 -8.59 3.72 4.95
CA THR A 123 -9.80 4.47 4.58
C THR A 123 -10.31 4.00 3.22
N TRP A 124 -11.55 4.29 2.88
CA TRP A 124 -11.96 4.31 1.49
C TRP A 124 -11.18 5.37 0.74
N PHE A 125 -11.14 5.25 -0.58
CA PHE A 125 -10.36 6.14 -1.41
C PHE A 125 -11.03 6.46 -2.74
N THR A 126 -10.69 7.62 -3.28
CA THR A 126 -11.12 8.10 -4.58
C THR A 126 -9.94 8.05 -5.55
N ASN A 127 -10.09 7.42 -6.70
CA ASN A 127 -9.12 7.53 -7.77
C ASN A 127 -9.27 8.87 -8.48
N ILE A 128 -8.16 9.58 -8.70
CA ILE A 128 -8.10 10.83 -9.45
C ILE A 128 -7.13 10.70 -10.62
N ASP A 129 -7.32 11.52 -11.67
CA ASP A 129 -6.37 11.62 -12.77
C ASP A 129 -5.16 12.51 -12.42
N GLU A 130 -4.28 12.72 -13.38
CA GLU A 130 -3.09 13.59 -13.24
C GLU A 130 -3.45 15.05 -12.89
N HIS A 131 -4.64 15.50 -13.23
CA HIS A 131 -5.15 16.86 -12.96
C HIS A 131 -6.01 16.94 -11.68
N GLY A 132 -6.12 15.87 -10.90
CA GLY A 132 -6.91 15.83 -9.67
C GLY A 132 -8.42 15.62 -9.88
N ARG A 133 -8.90 15.36 -11.11
CA ARG A 133 -10.32 15.08 -11.40
C ARG A 133 -10.68 13.67 -10.95
N GLU A 134 -11.83 13.53 -10.31
CA GLU A 134 -12.33 12.24 -9.82
C GLU A 134 -12.63 11.28 -11.00
N LEU A 135 -12.05 10.08 -10.92
CA LEU A 135 -12.28 9.00 -11.87
C LEU A 135 -13.26 7.95 -11.33
N SER A 136 -13.09 7.55 -10.07
CA SER A 136 -13.94 6.55 -9.42
C SER A 136 -13.77 6.55 -7.91
N ARG A 137 -14.81 6.15 -7.19
CA ARG A 137 -14.78 5.91 -5.75
C ARG A 137 -14.62 4.43 -5.47
N CYS A 138 -13.77 4.10 -4.52
CA CYS A 138 -13.56 2.73 -4.06
C CYS A 138 -14.14 2.56 -2.66
N GLU A 139 -15.26 1.85 -2.61
CA GLU A 139 -15.97 1.48 -1.40
C GLU A 139 -15.96 -0.04 -1.26
N PHE A 140 -15.69 -0.50 -0.06
CA PHE A 140 -15.61 -1.93 0.22
C PHE A 140 -15.94 -2.19 1.69
N SER A 141 -16.20 -3.45 2.02
CA SER A 141 -16.56 -3.84 3.38
C SER A 141 -15.47 -3.43 4.36
N SER A 142 -15.86 -2.68 5.37
CA SER A 142 -15.03 -2.25 6.50
C SER A 142 -15.13 -3.25 7.66
N GLY A 143 -14.29 -3.07 8.66
CA GLY A 143 -14.27 -3.91 9.85
C GLY A 143 -13.32 -5.10 9.74
N PRO A 144 -12.78 -5.56 10.91
CA PRO A 144 -11.64 -6.47 10.97
C PRO A 144 -11.86 -7.80 10.23
N THR A 145 -13.02 -8.42 10.44
CA THR A 145 -13.33 -9.71 9.80
C THR A 145 -13.39 -9.60 8.28
N ALA A 146 -13.95 -8.51 7.75
CA ALA A 146 -14.06 -8.29 6.30
C ALA A 146 -12.68 -8.02 5.70
N ILE A 147 -11.86 -7.23 6.37
CA ILE A 147 -10.50 -6.94 5.94
C ILE A 147 -9.65 -8.22 5.94
N LYS A 148 -9.67 -9.00 7.01
CA LYS A 148 -8.95 -10.30 7.08
C LYS A 148 -9.32 -11.23 5.92
N ARG A 149 -10.59 -11.33 5.57
CA ARG A 149 -11.06 -12.11 4.41
C ARG A 149 -10.57 -11.54 3.08
N SER A 150 -10.51 -10.20 2.96
CA SER A 150 -10.02 -9.55 1.74
C SER A 150 -8.53 -9.80 1.52
N LEU A 151 -7.72 -9.80 2.57
CA LEU A 151 -6.29 -10.14 2.49
C LEU A 151 -6.06 -11.52 1.85
N ALA A 152 -6.94 -12.49 2.13
CA ALA A 152 -6.80 -13.84 1.59
C ALA A 152 -7.14 -13.97 0.09
N SER A 153 -7.86 -13.00 -0.49
CA SER A 153 -8.39 -13.17 -1.86
C SER A 153 -8.21 -11.96 -2.77
N ASN A 154 -8.40 -10.76 -2.27
CA ASN A 154 -8.31 -9.52 -3.03
C ASN A 154 -8.17 -8.35 -2.05
N SER A 155 -6.96 -8.12 -1.57
CA SER A 155 -6.69 -6.99 -0.69
C SER A 155 -7.07 -5.68 -1.36
N ARG A 156 -7.82 -4.85 -0.62
CA ARG A 156 -8.20 -3.50 -1.03
C ARG A 156 -7.55 -2.43 -0.15
N LEU A 157 -6.69 -2.84 0.77
CA LEU A 157 -5.91 -1.91 1.55
C LEU A 157 -4.83 -1.30 0.64
N VAL A 158 -4.90 0.00 0.45
CA VAL A 158 -3.93 0.74 -0.36
C VAL A 158 -2.95 1.46 0.54
N HIS A 159 -1.69 1.50 0.14
CA HIS A 159 -0.59 2.01 0.95
C HIS A 159 -0.88 3.41 1.51
N SER A 160 -1.19 4.37 0.65
CA SER A 160 -1.44 5.77 1.01
C SER A 160 -2.65 6.00 1.91
N SER A 161 -3.53 5.00 2.12
CA SER A 161 -4.69 5.15 3.01
C SER A 161 -4.42 4.67 4.45
N MET A 162 -3.31 3.99 4.68
CA MET A 162 -3.08 3.29 5.94
C MET A 162 -2.41 4.16 7.01
N MET A 163 -2.85 3.95 8.24
CA MET A 163 -2.18 4.32 9.48
C MET A 163 -2.05 3.06 10.35
N TYR A 164 -0.89 2.83 10.96
CA TYR A 164 -0.65 1.64 11.77
C TYR A 164 0.22 1.96 12.99
N ARG A 165 0.14 1.11 14.03
CA ARG A 165 1.00 1.22 15.20
C ARG A 165 2.45 0.97 14.83
N ARG A 166 3.33 1.92 15.15
CA ARG A 166 4.77 1.80 14.88
C ARG A 166 5.36 0.57 15.56
N GLU A 167 5.05 0.34 16.84
CA GLU A 167 5.50 -0.82 17.62
C GLU A 167 5.17 -2.15 16.95
N SER A 168 3.98 -2.27 16.33
CA SER A 168 3.60 -3.51 15.63
C SER A 168 4.44 -3.77 14.38
N ALA A 169 4.83 -2.73 13.66
CA ALA A 169 5.70 -2.86 12.50
C ALA A 169 7.17 -3.08 12.87
N GLU A 170 7.61 -2.57 14.02
CA GLU A 170 8.97 -2.81 14.57
C GLU A 170 9.25 -4.29 14.83
N VAL A 171 8.23 -5.08 15.21
CA VAL A 171 8.36 -6.54 15.38
C VAL A 171 8.89 -7.21 14.09
N PHE A 172 8.57 -6.64 12.94
CA PHE A 172 9.01 -7.15 11.63
C PHE A 172 10.13 -6.33 11.01
N HIS A 173 10.71 -5.37 11.74
CA HIS A 173 11.72 -4.43 11.26
C HIS A 173 11.24 -3.55 10.07
N GLY A 174 9.95 -3.27 10.00
CA GLY A 174 9.32 -2.50 8.93
C GLY A 174 8.88 -3.37 7.74
N TYR A 175 9.23 -2.93 6.53
CA TYR A 175 8.85 -3.58 5.27
C TYR A 175 9.82 -4.72 4.91
N ASP A 176 9.30 -5.87 4.46
CA ASP A 176 10.12 -7.01 3.99
C ASP A 176 10.76 -6.66 2.63
N GLU A 177 12.08 -6.42 2.64
CA GLU A 177 12.86 -6.03 1.46
C GLU A 177 12.94 -7.09 0.36
N LYS A 178 12.38 -8.28 0.57
CA LYS A 178 12.21 -9.30 -0.46
C LYS A 178 11.12 -8.97 -1.46
N PHE A 179 10.23 -8.00 -1.13
CA PHE A 179 9.11 -7.58 -1.96
C PHE A 179 9.35 -6.15 -2.46
N ASP A 180 9.57 -6.00 -3.76
CA ASP A 180 9.78 -4.69 -4.39
C ASP A 180 8.46 -3.98 -4.74
N TYR A 181 7.41 -4.74 -5.07
CA TYR A 181 6.14 -4.21 -5.60
C TYR A 181 4.93 -4.42 -4.70
N ALA A 182 4.97 -5.39 -3.81
CA ALA A 182 3.86 -5.71 -2.91
C ALA A 182 4.31 -5.63 -1.43
N GLN A 183 5.23 -4.72 -1.14
CA GLN A 183 5.79 -4.47 0.19
C GLN A 183 4.72 -4.08 1.21
N ASP A 184 3.72 -3.32 0.78
CA ASP A 184 2.56 -2.93 1.58
C ASP A 184 1.71 -4.14 1.94
N PHE A 185 1.35 -4.97 0.97
CA PHE A 185 0.58 -6.19 1.22
C PHE A 185 1.34 -7.18 2.12
N ALA A 186 2.68 -7.30 1.96
CA ALA A 186 3.52 -8.09 2.85
C ALA A 186 3.44 -7.57 4.30
N LEU A 187 3.48 -6.25 4.50
CA LEU A 187 3.35 -5.63 5.81
C LEU A 187 1.96 -5.86 6.40
N TRP A 188 0.87 -5.68 5.63
CA TRP A 188 -0.50 -5.93 6.11
C TRP A 188 -0.71 -7.37 6.55
N LEU A 189 -0.16 -8.34 5.82
CA LEU A 189 -0.19 -9.75 6.22
C LEU A 189 0.59 -10.00 7.52
N SER A 190 1.70 -9.32 7.72
CA SER A 190 2.51 -9.44 8.94
C SER A 190 1.77 -8.82 10.13
N LEU A 191 1.27 -7.61 10.00
CA LEU A 191 0.50 -6.90 11.04
C LEU A 191 -0.78 -7.68 11.42
N SER A 192 -1.47 -8.29 10.45
CA SER A 192 -2.69 -9.08 10.70
C SER A 192 -2.49 -10.32 11.57
N ARG A 193 -1.25 -10.67 11.89
CA ARG A 193 -0.89 -11.75 12.84
C ARG A 193 -0.77 -11.25 14.28
N LEU A 194 -0.53 -9.95 14.47
CA LEU A 194 -0.40 -9.31 15.78
C LEU A 194 -1.72 -8.76 16.29
N GLY A 195 -2.61 -8.35 15.39
CA GLY A 195 -3.89 -7.76 15.73
C GLY A 195 -4.78 -7.57 14.52
N GLU A 196 -5.80 -6.77 14.68
CA GLU A 196 -6.81 -6.56 13.67
C GLU A 196 -6.48 -5.37 12.76
N LEU A 197 -6.87 -5.45 11.50
CA LEU A 197 -6.86 -4.35 10.55
C LEU A 197 -8.30 -3.96 10.22
N SER A 198 -8.57 -2.67 10.12
CA SER A 198 -9.90 -2.14 9.81
C SER A 198 -9.84 -1.04 8.75
N VAL A 199 -10.99 -0.51 8.37
CA VAL A 199 -11.12 0.60 7.42
C VAL A 199 -12.21 1.55 7.88
N ILE A 200 -11.94 2.84 7.87
CA ILE A 200 -12.96 3.88 8.02
C ILE A 200 -13.73 3.97 6.70
N PRO A 201 -15.06 3.78 6.70
CA PRO A 201 -15.87 3.78 5.47
C PRO A 201 -16.16 5.21 4.98
N GLU A 202 -15.10 6.00 4.80
CA GLU A 202 -15.15 7.37 4.30
C GLU A 202 -14.02 7.60 3.27
N GLN A 203 -14.28 8.45 2.28
CA GLN A 203 -13.34 8.82 1.22
C GLN A 203 -12.31 9.82 1.77
N LEU A 204 -11.29 9.32 2.50
CA LEU A 204 -10.29 10.17 3.15
C LEU A 204 -8.92 10.15 2.48
N THR A 205 -8.80 9.49 1.34
CA THR A 205 -7.57 9.43 0.55
C THR A 205 -7.92 9.56 -0.92
N LYS A 206 -7.17 10.36 -1.68
CA LYS A 206 -7.25 10.39 -3.14
C LYS A 206 -5.98 9.74 -3.69
N LEU A 207 -6.16 8.76 -4.56
CA LEU A 207 -5.08 8.05 -5.24
C LEU A 207 -4.96 8.54 -6.67
N ARG A 208 -3.80 9.08 -7.01
CA ARG A 208 -3.53 9.56 -8.37
C ARG A 208 -3.18 8.39 -9.30
N ARG A 209 -3.81 8.39 -10.45
CA ARG A 209 -3.60 7.39 -11.50
C ARG A 209 -2.78 7.99 -12.62
N LEU A 210 -1.45 7.89 -12.49
CA LEU A 210 -0.52 8.31 -13.52
C LEU A 210 -0.32 7.18 -14.55
N THR A 211 -0.21 7.53 -15.82
CA THR A 211 0.03 6.56 -16.92
C THR A 211 1.30 5.74 -16.72
N ASP A 212 2.31 6.34 -16.09
CA ASP A 212 3.61 5.73 -15.81
C ASP A 212 3.72 5.18 -14.37
N SER A 213 2.59 5.09 -13.65
CA SER A 213 2.61 4.54 -12.29
C SER A 213 3.03 3.07 -12.29
N MET A 214 3.76 2.65 -11.25
CA MET A 214 4.21 1.27 -11.07
C MET A 214 3.07 0.24 -11.15
N THR A 215 1.84 0.66 -10.85
CA THR A 215 0.65 -0.21 -10.81
C THR A 215 -0.10 -0.29 -12.14
N LEU A 216 -0.01 0.74 -13.00
CA LEU A 216 -0.76 0.85 -14.27
C LEU A 216 0.14 0.69 -15.51
N GLY A 217 1.46 0.71 -15.36
CA GLY A 217 2.41 0.48 -16.45
C GLY A 217 2.08 -0.82 -17.19
N LYS A 218 2.15 -0.79 -18.54
CA LYS A 218 1.77 -1.90 -19.46
C LYS A 218 2.51 -3.20 -19.18
N ASP A 219 3.64 -3.14 -18.48
CA ASP A 219 4.43 -4.30 -18.09
C ASP A 219 4.33 -4.54 -16.58
N TYR A 220 3.35 -5.35 -16.18
CA TYR A 220 3.42 -6.03 -14.87
C TYR A 220 4.78 -6.72 -14.78
N SER A 221 5.71 -6.17 -14.00
CA SER A 221 7.04 -6.77 -13.88
C SER A 221 6.91 -8.22 -13.38
N MET A 222 7.86 -9.07 -13.75
CA MET A 222 7.91 -10.45 -13.26
C MET A 222 7.88 -10.47 -11.72
N SER A 223 8.55 -9.50 -11.08
CA SER A 223 8.58 -9.35 -9.62
C SER A 223 7.19 -9.09 -9.04
N MET A 224 6.40 -8.20 -9.63
CA MET A 224 5.03 -7.91 -9.15
C MET A 224 4.14 -9.16 -9.16
N VAL A 225 4.21 -9.95 -10.22
CA VAL A 225 3.42 -11.19 -10.32
C VAL A 225 3.91 -12.25 -9.33
N SER A 226 5.24 -12.39 -9.17
CA SER A 226 5.82 -13.34 -8.21
C SER A 226 5.52 -12.96 -6.77
N ASP A 227 5.61 -11.67 -6.43
CA ASP A 227 5.29 -11.14 -5.10
C ASP A 227 3.83 -11.44 -4.75
N GLY A 228 2.91 -11.08 -5.65
CA GLY A 228 1.49 -11.37 -5.47
C GLY A 228 1.21 -12.86 -5.30
N TYR A 229 1.83 -13.72 -6.11
CA TYR A 229 1.69 -15.17 -5.99
C TYR A 229 2.12 -15.68 -4.61
N VAL A 230 3.31 -15.28 -4.15
CA VAL A 230 3.86 -15.71 -2.85
C VAL A 230 2.98 -15.21 -1.70
N LEU A 231 2.58 -13.94 -1.73
CA LEU A 231 1.83 -13.33 -0.65
C LEU A 231 0.39 -13.87 -0.55
N TYR A 232 -0.30 -14.08 -1.65
CA TYR A 232 -1.64 -14.71 -1.59
C TYR A 232 -1.58 -16.16 -1.10
N ARG A 233 -0.50 -16.89 -1.38
CA ARG A 233 -0.27 -18.21 -0.75
C ARG A 233 -0.06 -18.10 0.76
N ARG A 234 0.75 -17.15 1.23
CA ARG A 234 0.93 -16.89 2.67
C ARG A 234 -0.38 -16.50 3.34
N ALA A 235 -1.21 -15.71 2.67
CA ALA A 235 -2.51 -15.28 3.18
C ALA A 235 -3.49 -16.44 3.45
N GLN A 236 -3.36 -17.59 2.76
CA GLN A 236 -4.19 -18.76 3.04
C GLN A 236 -3.93 -19.37 4.43
N GLY A 237 -2.80 -19.04 5.05
CA GLY A 237 -2.46 -19.44 6.43
C GLY A 237 -3.10 -18.57 7.51
N LEU A 238 -3.86 -17.52 7.17
CA LEU A 238 -4.53 -16.68 8.15
C LEU A 238 -5.62 -17.48 8.89
N GLU A 239 -5.66 -17.34 10.21
CA GLU A 239 -6.65 -18.00 11.06
C GLU A 239 -8.04 -17.37 10.87
N GLY A 240 -9.11 -18.17 11.11
CA GLY A 240 -10.50 -17.70 11.06
C GLY A 240 -11.05 -17.47 9.63
N LEU A 241 -10.34 -17.88 8.58
CA LEU A 241 -10.87 -17.85 7.22
C LEU A 241 -11.91 -18.96 7.02
N ARG A 242 -13.08 -18.62 6.44
CA ARG A 242 -14.09 -19.61 6.02
C ARG A 242 -13.61 -20.35 4.76
N VAL A 243 -14.18 -21.52 4.51
CA VAL A 243 -13.89 -22.31 3.29
C VAL A 243 -14.07 -21.48 2.03
N ILE A 244 -15.15 -20.68 1.95
CA ILE A 244 -15.41 -19.82 0.78
C ILE A 244 -14.33 -18.73 0.58
N ASP A 245 -13.76 -18.19 1.66
CA ASP A 245 -12.71 -17.19 1.59
C ASP A 245 -11.41 -17.83 1.09
N ARG A 246 -11.10 -19.06 1.52
CA ARG A 246 -9.98 -19.88 1.02
C ARG A 246 -10.15 -20.23 -0.46
N LEU A 247 -11.35 -20.64 -0.90
CA LEU A 247 -11.63 -20.92 -2.31
C LEU A 247 -11.44 -19.67 -3.20
N LYS A 248 -11.88 -18.49 -2.73
CA LYS A 248 -11.63 -17.23 -3.43
C LYS A 248 -10.12 -16.92 -3.53
N GLY A 249 -9.38 -17.16 -2.44
CA GLY A 249 -7.93 -17.00 -2.42
C GLY A 249 -7.22 -17.97 -3.35
N MET A 250 -7.63 -19.24 -3.35
CA MET A 250 -7.10 -20.25 -4.28
C MET A 250 -7.28 -19.83 -5.74
N ARG A 251 -8.43 -19.25 -6.10
CA ARG A 251 -8.67 -18.70 -7.44
C ARG A 251 -7.67 -17.59 -7.78
N THR A 252 -7.42 -16.67 -6.84
CA THR A 252 -6.44 -15.60 -7.03
C THR A 252 -5.03 -16.15 -7.18
N ILE A 253 -4.63 -17.13 -6.37
CA ILE A 253 -3.34 -17.85 -6.51
C ILE A 253 -3.21 -18.47 -7.88
N GLY A 254 -4.27 -19.14 -8.37
CA GLY A 254 -4.29 -19.74 -9.70
C GLY A 254 -4.06 -18.72 -10.82
N LEU A 255 -4.71 -17.55 -10.75
CA LEU A 255 -4.49 -16.46 -11.71
C LEU A 255 -3.06 -15.95 -11.70
N TYR A 256 -2.51 -15.64 -10.53
CA TYR A 256 -1.11 -15.21 -10.40
C TYR A 256 -0.13 -16.29 -10.83
N GLY A 257 -0.41 -17.56 -10.50
CA GLY A 257 0.39 -18.70 -10.92
C GLY A 257 0.45 -18.88 -12.43
N LEU A 258 -0.68 -18.75 -13.13
CA LEU A 258 -0.76 -18.80 -14.60
C LEU A 258 -0.02 -17.63 -15.23
N LEU A 259 -0.20 -16.41 -14.73
CA LEU A 259 0.52 -15.23 -15.21
C LEU A 259 2.04 -15.39 -15.00
N TYR A 260 2.46 -15.93 -13.87
CA TYR A 260 3.86 -16.16 -13.56
C TYR A 260 4.46 -17.25 -14.46
N ALA A 261 3.72 -18.34 -14.70
CA ALA A 261 4.14 -19.40 -15.62
C ALA A 261 4.30 -18.86 -17.05
N TRP A 262 3.32 -18.13 -17.56
CA TRP A 262 3.36 -17.55 -18.90
C TRP A 262 4.55 -16.59 -19.09
N ARG A 263 4.81 -15.72 -18.10
CA ARG A 263 5.98 -14.82 -18.14
C ARG A 263 7.30 -15.56 -18.03
N SER A 264 7.36 -16.62 -17.22
CA SER A 264 8.55 -17.48 -17.12
C SER A 264 8.86 -18.15 -18.45
N LEU A 265 7.84 -18.62 -19.19
CA LEU A 265 8.01 -19.14 -20.56
C LEU A 265 8.56 -18.09 -21.51
N ARG A 266 8.00 -16.88 -21.50
CA ARG A 266 8.49 -15.78 -22.35
C ARG A 266 9.92 -15.36 -22.03
N ALA A 267 10.35 -15.51 -20.80
CA ALA A 267 11.72 -15.27 -20.36
C ALA A 267 12.65 -16.49 -20.59
N GLY A 268 12.20 -17.54 -21.30
CA GLY A 268 12.97 -18.74 -21.59
C GLY A 268 13.10 -19.74 -20.43
N ASN A 269 12.45 -19.50 -19.29
CA ASN A 269 12.54 -20.37 -18.12
C ASN A 269 11.43 -21.43 -18.11
N VAL A 270 11.57 -22.43 -18.99
CA VAL A 270 10.57 -23.50 -19.19
C VAL A 270 10.38 -24.37 -17.94
N VAL A 271 11.46 -24.71 -17.23
CA VAL A 271 11.39 -25.55 -16.02
C VAL A 271 10.55 -24.87 -14.93
N ARG A 272 10.78 -23.58 -14.69
CA ARG A 272 9.98 -22.81 -13.73
C ARG A 272 8.52 -22.73 -14.15
N ALA A 273 8.25 -22.50 -15.42
CA ALA A 273 6.89 -22.42 -15.96
C ALA A 273 6.13 -23.73 -15.74
N ILE A 274 6.71 -24.86 -16.08
CA ILE A 274 6.13 -26.19 -15.88
C ILE A 274 5.90 -26.44 -14.38
N GLY A 275 6.89 -26.16 -13.52
CA GLY A 275 6.76 -26.29 -12.06
C GLY A 275 5.58 -25.49 -11.51
N LEU A 276 5.38 -24.23 -11.97
CA LEU A 276 4.27 -23.40 -11.56
C LEU A 276 2.90 -23.94 -12.00
N VAL A 277 2.80 -24.50 -13.21
CA VAL A 277 1.56 -25.13 -13.68
C VAL A 277 1.24 -26.38 -12.84
N ILE A 278 2.22 -27.25 -12.61
CA ILE A 278 2.04 -28.46 -11.81
C ILE A 278 1.62 -28.11 -10.38
N THR A 279 2.32 -27.18 -9.72
CA THR A 279 2.02 -26.83 -8.31
C THR A 279 0.68 -26.10 -8.12
N ASN A 280 0.10 -25.56 -9.19
CA ASN A 280 -1.16 -24.83 -9.14
C ASN A 280 -2.28 -25.48 -9.96
N PHE A 281 -2.07 -26.68 -10.47
CA PHE A 281 -3.03 -27.34 -11.37
C PHE A 281 -4.44 -27.42 -10.73
N TRP A 282 -4.54 -27.62 -9.43
CA TRP A 282 -5.79 -27.66 -8.66
C TRP A 282 -6.52 -26.32 -8.60
N ALA A 283 -5.82 -25.17 -8.76
CA ALA A 283 -6.38 -23.83 -8.75
C ALA A 283 -6.70 -23.31 -10.18
N ILE A 284 -6.16 -23.94 -11.22
CA ILE A 284 -6.33 -23.53 -12.62
C ILE A 284 -7.79 -23.51 -13.06
N PRO A 285 -8.63 -24.53 -12.77
CA PRO A 285 -10.04 -24.50 -13.16
C PRO A 285 -10.78 -23.28 -12.59
N LEU A 286 -10.51 -22.93 -11.32
CA LEU A 286 -11.10 -21.77 -10.67
C LEU A 286 -10.65 -20.45 -11.31
N ALA A 287 -9.36 -20.36 -11.71
CA ALA A 287 -8.80 -19.23 -12.40
C ALA A 287 -9.39 -19.04 -13.81
N VAL A 288 -9.54 -20.13 -14.56
CA VAL A 288 -10.11 -20.12 -15.91
C VAL A 288 -11.57 -19.69 -15.88
N ILE A 289 -12.38 -20.18 -14.95
CA ILE A 289 -13.76 -19.75 -14.75
C ILE A 289 -13.85 -18.24 -14.52
N GLU A 290 -12.94 -17.68 -13.75
CA GLU A 290 -12.93 -16.23 -13.50
C GLU A 290 -12.52 -15.41 -14.73
N LEU A 291 -11.53 -15.88 -15.50
CA LEU A 291 -11.16 -15.24 -16.76
C LEU A 291 -12.33 -15.20 -17.74
N LEU A 292 -13.02 -16.31 -17.91
CA LEU A 292 -14.23 -16.39 -18.75
C LEU A 292 -15.32 -15.44 -18.25
N ARG A 293 -15.55 -15.38 -16.94
CA ARG A 293 -16.55 -14.49 -16.35
C ARG A 293 -16.24 -13.00 -16.57
N LYS A 294 -14.95 -12.62 -16.49
CA LYS A 294 -14.51 -11.23 -16.79
C LYS A 294 -14.67 -10.90 -18.25
N SER A 295 -14.31 -11.81 -19.16
CA SER A 295 -14.47 -11.63 -20.60
C SER A 295 -15.95 -11.46 -20.99
N LEU A 296 -16.86 -12.24 -20.39
CA LEU A 296 -18.29 -12.12 -20.61
C LEU A 296 -18.86 -10.77 -20.11
N LYS A 297 -18.39 -10.27 -18.96
CA LYS A 297 -18.79 -8.95 -18.45
C LYS A 297 -18.30 -7.81 -19.35
N SER A 298 -17.07 -7.88 -19.86
CA SER A 298 -16.53 -6.92 -20.82
C SER A 298 -17.34 -6.91 -22.13
N PHE A 299 -17.79 -8.07 -22.59
CA PHE A 299 -18.61 -8.18 -23.79
C PHE A 299 -20.01 -7.57 -23.62
N ASN A 300 -20.59 -7.68 -22.42
CA ASN A 300 -21.92 -7.12 -22.11
C ASN A 300 -21.89 -5.62 -21.78
N SER A 301 -20.73 -5.02 -21.51
CA SER A 301 -20.58 -3.57 -21.25
C SER A 301 -20.32 -2.75 -22.53
N VAL A 302 -20.19 -3.41 -23.69
CA VAL A 302 -19.98 -2.79 -25.01
C VAL A 302 -21.28 -2.77 -25.82
N LYS A 303 -22.37 -3.30 -25.30
CA LYS A 303 -23.74 -3.15 -25.81
C LYS A 303 -24.51 -2.14 -24.95
#